data_25411d5095d7bf5b5193616b975ec99a
#
_entry.id   25411d5095d7bf5b5193616b975ec99a
#
_cell.length_a   1.000
_cell.length_b   1.000
_cell.length_c   1.000
_cell.angle_alpha   90.00
_cell.angle_beta   90.00
_cell.angle_gamma   90.00
#
_symmetry.space_group_name_H-M   'P 1'
#
loop_
_entity.id
_entity.type
_entity.pdbx_description
1 polymer ?
#
loop_
_entity_poly.entity_id
_entity_poly.type
_entity_poly.pdbx_seq_one_letter_code
_entity_poly.pdbx_strand_id
1 'polypeptide(L)'
;MINKKKPFFLEGLFLYICFMNENLDPSSNNLSSDEHEFEQNLRPLSFADFTGQDHILENLKIFIQASNQRNDALDHTLFHGPPGLGKTTLANILANELNVGIKVSSGPVLDKPGDLAGLLTNLEERDVLFIDEIHRLSPIVEEYLYSAMEDYKIDIMIESGPNARSVQINLNPFTLIGATTRSGLLTAPMRARFGITSRLEYYTKEVLSTIIKRSADI
;
A
#
# COMPACT_ATOMS: atom_id res chain seq x y z
N MET A 1 -3.11 -36.87 -36.16
CA MET A 1 -3.63 -36.85 -34.77
C MET A 1 -2.47 -36.60 -33.85
N ILE A 2 -2.28 -35.36 -33.44
CA ILE A 2 -1.19 -34.93 -32.55
C ILE A 2 -1.81 -34.62 -31.19
N ASN A 3 -1.45 -35.44 -30.22
CA ASN A 3 -1.97 -35.43 -28.86
C ASN A 3 -1.29 -34.32 -28.07
N LYS A 4 -2.00 -33.19 -27.82
CA LYS A 4 -1.55 -32.13 -26.95
C LYS A 4 -1.69 -32.57 -25.49
N LYS A 5 -0.63 -33.07 -24.88
CA LYS A 5 -0.53 -33.22 -23.43
C LYS A 5 -0.37 -31.84 -22.82
N LYS A 6 -1.33 -31.42 -21.97
CA LYS A 6 -1.30 -30.21 -21.16
C LYS A 6 -0.19 -30.26 -20.10
N PRO A 7 0.40 -29.11 -19.70
CA PRO A 7 1.46 -29.07 -18.70
C PRO A 7 0.88 -29.07 -17.28
N PHE A 8 0.29 -30.18 -16.86
CA PHE A 8 -0.20 -30.40 -15.49
C PHE A 8 0.92 -30.73 -14.49
N PHE A 9 2.15 -30.93 -14.98
CA PHE A 9 3.27 -31.42 -14.16
C PHE A 9 4.03 -30.35 -13.42
N LEU A 10 3.99 -29.09 -13.90
CA LEU A 10 4.72 -27.97 -13.25
C LEU A 10 3.99 -27.38 -12.05
N GLU A 11 2.66 -27.27 -12.10
CA GLU A 11 1.86 -26.76 -10.97
C GLU A 11 1.89 -27.73 -9.78
N GLY A 12 1.83 -29.05 -10.03
CA GLY A 12 1.93 -30.08 -9.00
C GLY A 12 3.32 -30.13 -8.34
N LEU A 13 4.38 -29.90 -9.11
CA LEU A 13 5.74 -29.89 -8.61
C LEU A 13 6.02 -28.61 -7.76
N PHE A 14 5.48 -27.47 -8.16
CA PHE A 14 5.59 -26.22 -7.41
C PHE A 14 4.85 -26.30 -6.07
N LEU A 15 3.61 -26.83 -6.07
CA LEU A 15 2.85 -27.11 -4.84
C LEU A 15 3.55 -28.14 -3.94
N TYR A 16 4.17 -29.17 -4.52
CA TYR A 16 4.89 -30.19 -3.76
C TYR A 16 6.17 -29.63 -3.12
N ILE A 17 6.89 -28.77 -3.82
CA ILE A 17 8.09 -28.07 -3.28
C ILE A 17 7.70 -27.11 -2.17
N CYS A 18 6.61 -26.35 -2.31
CA CYS A 18 6.10 -25.49 -1.24
C CYS A 18 5.63 -26.29 0.00
N PHE A 19 5.07 -27.49 -0.20
CA PHE A 19 4.61 -28.32 0.92
C PHE A 19 5.74 -29.03 1.67
N MET A 20 6.91 -29.19 1.05
CA MET A 20 8.09 -29.86 1.65
C MET A 20 9.06 -28.89 2.32
N ASN A 21 8.87 -27.60 2.18
CA ASN A 21 9.75 -26.59 2.79
C ASN A 21 8.90 -25.53 3.50
N GLU A 22 8.81 -25.69 4.82
CA GLU A 22 8.04 -24.78 5.70
C GLU A 22 8.50 -23.31 5.56
N ASN A 23 9.72 -23.08 5.09
CA ASN A 23 10.27 -21.75 4.84
C ASN A 23 9.79 -21.10 3.51
N LEU A 24 9.05 -21.83 2.67
CA LEU A 24 8.50 -21.33 1.40
C LEU A 24 6.98 -21.07 1.46
N ASP A 25 6.36 -21.21 2.62
CA ASP A 25 4.95 -20.88 2.81
C ASP A 25 4.78 -19.36 2.95
N PRO A 26 4.22 -18.66 1.94
CA PRO A 26 4.03 -17.21 2.00
C PRO A 26 3.00 -16.77 3.04
N SER A 27 2.31 -17.72 3.70
CA SER A 27 1.36 -17.45 4.77
C SER A 27 1.94 -17.66 6.17
N SER A 28 3.19 -18.11 6.31
CA SER A 28 3.82 -18.31 7.61
C SER A 28 4.16 -16.95 8.26
N ASN A 29 3.35 -16.57 9.25
CA ASN A 29 3.58 -15.40 10.11
C ASN A 29 4.75 -15.60 11.11
N ASN A 30 5.66 -16.54 10.86
CA ASN A 30 6.72 -16.96 11.77
C ASN A 30 8.13 -16.66 11.23
N LEU A 31 8.28 -15.59 10.44
CA LEU A 31 9.61 -15.12 10.06
C LEU A 31 10.36 -14.65 11.31
N SER A 32 11.60 -15.06 11.47
CA SER A 32 12.47 -14.53 12.51
C SER A 32 12.74 -13.04 12.27
N SER A 33 13.16 -12.32 13.31
CA SER A 33 13.56 -10.90 13.18
C SER A 33 14.58 -10.68 12.06
N ASP A 34 15.51 -11.62 11.93
CA ASP A 34 16.60 -11.57 10.93
C ASP A 34 16.08 -11.77 9.50
N GLU A 35 15.07 -12.62 9.30
CA GLU A 35 14.41 -12.83 8.01
C GLU A 35 13.57 -11.61 7.59
N HIS A 36 12.91 -10.96 8.54
CA HIS A 36 12.21 -9.70 8.28
C HIS A 36 13.17 -8.57 7.89
N GLU A 37 14.30 -8.46 8.54
CA GLU A 37 15.34 -7.48 8.21
C GLU A 37 15.94 -7.76 6.84
N PHE A 38 16.19 -9.02 6.52
CA PHE A 38 16.66 -9.45 5.20
C PHE A 38 15.64 -9.13 4.09
N GLU A 39 14.35 -9.42 4.30
CA GLU A 39 13.31 -9.06 3.33
C GLU A 39 13.19 -7.55 3.11
N GLN A 40 13.38 -6.74 4.16
CA GLN A 40 13.38 -5.29 4.02
C GLN A 40 14.56 -4.80 3.19
N ASN A 41 15.75 -5.39 3.36
CA ASN A 41 16.94 -5.05 2.59
C ASN A 41 16.82 -5.40 1.11
N LEU A 42 16.00 -6.42 0.76
CA LEU A 42 15.72 -6.78 -0.64
C LEU A 42 14.82 -5.77 -1.37
N ARG A 43 14.07 -4.94 -0.63
CA ARG A 43 13.13 -3.99 -1.23
C ARG A 43 13.87 -2.78 -1.81
N PRO A 44 13.55 -2.34 -3.03
CA PRO A 44 14.09 -1.10 -3.58
C PRO A 44 13.65 0.09 -2.73
N LEU A 45 14.57 1.03 -2.50
CA LEU A 45 14.34 2.23 -1.71
C LEU A 45 14.15 3.49 -2.57
N SER A 46 14.46 3.41 -3.85
CA SER A 46 14.35 4.54 -4.79
C SER A 46 13.69 4.12 -6.10
N PHE A 47 13.23 5.09 -6.89
CA PHE A 47 12.75 4.82 -8.25
C PHE A 47 13.83 4.26 -9.18
N ALA A 48 15.11 4.56 -8.92
CA ALA A 48 16.20 4.04 -9.73
C ALA A 48 16.40 2.54 -9.56
N ASP A 49 16.08 2.04 -8.37
CA ASP A 49 16.22 0.62 -8.01
C ASP A 49 14.97 -0.20 -8.33
N PHE A 50 13.85 0.44 -8.56
CA PHE A 50 12.59 -0.23 -8.87
C PHE A 50 12.51 -0.57 -10.35
N THR A 51 12.33 -1.83 -10.68
CA THR A 51 12.27 -2.31 -12.05
C THR A 51 10.85 -2.65 -12.47
N GLY A 52 10.43 -2.16 -13.63
CA GLY A 52 9.09 -2.34 -14.19
C GLY A 52 8.12 -1.25 -13.76
N GLN A 53 6.89 -1.29 -14.29
CA GLN A 53 5.87 -0.26 -14.10
C GLN A 53 6.31 1.15 -14.59
N ASP A 54 7.17 1.24 -15.60
CA ASP A 54 7.87 2.47 -16.03
C ASP A 54 6.93 3.64 -16.24
N HIS A 55 5.78 3.41 -16.86
CA HIS A 55 4.77 4.44 -17.08
C HIS A 55 4.21 5.02 -15.76
N ILE A 56 4.02 4.17 -14.74
CA ILE A 56 3.58 4.61 -13.41
C ILE A 56 4.67 5.44 -12.76
N LEU A 57 5.93 4.99 -12.83
CA LEU A 57 7.07 5.68 -12.23
C LEU A 57 7.28 7.07 -12.83
N GLU A 58 7.17 7.19 -14.16
CA GLU A 58 7.28 8.50 -14.84
C GLU A 58 6.23 9.48 -14.36
N ASN A 59 4.97 9.04 -14.25
CA ASN A 59 3.89 9.87 -13.75
C ASN A 59 4.12 10.27 -12.28
N LEU A 60 4.48 9.32 -11.42
CA LEU A 60 4.73 9.58 -10.00
C LEU A 60 5.88 10.58 -9.79
N LYS A 61 6.94 10.51 -10.58
CA LYS A 61 8.05 11.49 -10.54
C LYS A 61 7.56 12.92 -10.80
N ILE A 62 6.65 13.09 -11.76
CA ILE A 62 6.07 14.42 -12.06
C ILE A 62 5.26 14.94 -10.87
N PHE A 63 4.40 14.10 -10.27
CA PHE A 63 3.58 14.49 -9.13
C PHE A 63 4.44 14.82 -7.91
N ILE A 64 5.47 14.02 -7.61
CA ILE A 64 6.42 14.29 -6.51
C ILE A 64 7.15 15.62 -6.74
N GLN A 65 7.66 15.85 -7.95
CA GLN A 65 8.33 17.09 -8.27
C GLN A 65 7.41 18.31 -8.06
N ALA A 66 6.16 18.21 -8.50
CA ALA A 66 5.17 19.27 -8.33
C ALA A 66 4.83 19.52 -6.85
N SER A 67 4.63 18.45 -6.06
CA SER A 67 4.40 18.53 -4.61
C SER A 67 5.58 19.17 -3.89
N ASN A 68 6.80 18.73 -4.17
CA ASN A 68 8.01 19.28 -3.57
C ASN A 68 8.25 20.75 -3.91
N GLN A 69 7.92 21.18 -5.15
CA GLN A 69 8.02 22.60 -5.54
C GLN A 69 7.05 23.50 -4.77
N ARG A 70 5.86 23.00 -4.46
CA ARG A 70 4.84 23.74 -3.67
C ARG A 70 5.05 23.61 -2.17
N ASN A 71 5.87 22.66 -1.74
CA ASN A 71 6.03 22.24 -0.35
C ASN A 71 4.71 21.75 0.30
N ASP A 72 3.83 21.17 -0.50
CA ASP A 72 2.55 20.61 -0.08
C ASP A 72 2.61 19.08 0.06
N ALA A 73 1.65 18.48 0.77
CA ALA A 73 1.44 17.04 0.74
C ALA A 73 1.14 16.59 -0.70
N LEU A 74 1.57 15.38 -1.06
CA LEU A 74 1.20 14.77 -2.33
C LEU A 74 -0.30 14.46 -2.35
N ASP A 75 -0.93 14.56 -3.50
CA ASP A 75 -2.33 14.13 -3.66
C ASP A 75 -2.51 12.68 -3.23
N HIS A 76 -3.63 12.37 -2.58
CA HIS A 76 -3.94 11.01 -2.15
C HIS A 76 -3.86 10.05 -3.33
N THR A 77 -3.16 8.94 -3.14
CA THR A 77 -2.76 8.01 -4.22
C THR A 77 -3.34 6.62 -3.99
N LEU A 78 -3.93 6.04 -5.03
CA LEU A 78 -4.47 4.67 -5.01
C LEU A 78 -3.65 3.76 -5.93
N PHE A 79 -3.05 2.72 -5.36
CA PHE A 79 -2.45 1.62 -6.09
C PHE A 79 -3.39 0.44 -6.16
N HIS A 80 -3.74 -0.02 -7.35
CA HIS A 80 -4.58 -1.20 -7.51
C HIS A 80 -4.00 -2.19 -8.52
N GLY A 81 -4.26 -3.46 -8.31
CA GLY A 81 -3.79 -4.53 -9.19
C GLY A 81 -3.50 -5.82 -8.42
N PRO A 82 -3.14 -6.89 -9.12
CA PRO A 82 -2.85 -8.19 -8.52
C PRO A 82 -1.85 -8.13 -7.35
N PRO A 83 -1.84 -9.12 -6.45
CA PRO A 83 -0.85 -9.20 -5.38
C PRO A 83 0.57 -9.39 -5.95
N GLY A 84 1.59 -9.06 -5.15
CA GLY A 84 3.00 -9.29 -5.51
C GLY A 84 3.59 -8.33 -6.54
N LEU A 85 2.90 -7.25 -6.92
CA LEU A 85 3.36 -6.28 -7.93
C LEU A 85 4.09 -5.05 -7.36
N GLY A 86 4.38 -5.03 -6.06
CA GLY A 86 5.18 -3.97 -5.45
C GLY A 86 4.39 -2.76 -4.97
N LYS A 87 3.08 -2.86 -4.69
CA LYS A 87 2.26 -1.74 -4.17
C LYS A 87 2.84 -1.13 -2.89
N THR A 88 3.16 -1.97 -1.91
CA THR A 88 3.79 -1.56 -0.64
C THR A 88 5.18 -0.98 -0.86
N THR A 89 5.95 -1.57 -1.77
CA THR A 89 7.28 -1.08 -2.14
C THR A 89 7.21 0.32 -2.75
N LEU A 90 6.27 0.55 -3.67
CA LEU A 90 6.05 1.87 -4.25
C LEU A 90 5.65 2.92 -3.22
N ALA A 91 4.83 2.55 -2.22
CA ALA A 91 4.47 3.46 -1.14
C ALA A 91 5.69 3.90 -0.31
N ASN A 92 6.61 2.97 0.00
CA ASN A 92 7.85 3.29 0.70
C ASN A 92 8.77 4.17 -0.16
N ILE A 93 8.91 3.86 -1.45
CA ILE A 93 9.69 4.68 -2.38
C ILE A 93 9.13 6.10 -2.44
N LEU A 94 7.80 6.26 -2.53
CA LEU A 94 7.16 7.57 -2.54
C LEU A 94 7.50 8.38 -1.28
N ALA A 95 7.42 7.79 -0.11
CA ALA A 95 7.77 8.48 1.14
C ALA A 95 9.25 8.88 1.15
N ASN A 96 10.15 8.00 0.69
CA ASN A 96 11.58 8.30 0.59
C ASN A 96 11.85 9.45 -0.40
N GLU A 97 11.25 9.44 -1.57
CA GLU A 97 11.42 10.48 -2.61
C GLU A 97 10.81 11.84 -2.20
N LEU A 98 9.76 11.80 -1.37
CA LEU A 98 9.18 12.99 -0.72
C LEU A 98 10.01 13.46 0.49
N ASN A 99 10.92 12.62 0.98
CA ASN A 99 11.70 12.83 2.20
C ASN A 99 10.82 13.09 3.43
N VAL A 100 9.82 12.23 3.64
CA VAL A 100 8.84 12.29 4.75
C VAL A 100 8.70 10.93 5.42
N GLY A 101 8.10 10.93 6.61
CA GLY A 101 7.78 9.71 7.34
C GLY A 101 6.67 8.88 6.67
N ILE A 102 6.67 7.57 6.93
CA ILE A 102 5.59 6.68 6.52
C ILE A 102 5.05 5.89 7.71
N LYS A 103 3.73 5.89 7.86
CA LYS A 103 3.00 4.99 8.77
C LYS A 103 2.30 3.94 7.93
N VAL A 104 2.47 2.68 8.29
CA VAL A 104 1.91 1.54 7.56
C VAL A 104 0.82 0.89 8.39
N SER A 105 -0.33 0.64 7.76
CA SER A 105 -1.44 -0.10 8.34
C SER A 105 -2.15 -0.94 7.26
N SER A 106 -3.19 -1.64 7.64
CA SER A 106 -4.03 -2.38 6.69
C SER A 106 -5.50 -2.25 7.05
N GLY A 107 -6.38 -2.39 6.05
CA GLY A 107 -7.82 -2.31 6.24
C GLY A 107 -8.35 -3.20 7.38
N PRO A 108 -7.96 -4.48 7.45
CA PRO A 108 -8.40 -5.38 8.52
C PRO A 108 -7.95 -5.01 9.94
N VAL A 109 -6.88 -4.24 10.08
CA VAL A 109 -6.34 -3.81 11.39
C VAL A 109 -7.09 -2.57 11.90
N LEU A 110 -7.58 -1.74 11.00
CA LEU A 110 -8.34 -0.53 11.31
C LEU A 110 -9.82 -0.86 11.51
N ASP A 111 -10.14 -1.45 12.65
CA ASP A 111 -11.50 -1.94 12.93
C ASP A 111 -12.40 -0.85 13.52
N LYS A 112 -11.82 0.10 14.24
CA LYS A 112 -12.54 1.17 14.95
C LYS A 112 -12.05 2.56 14.56
N PRO A 113 -12.92 3.59 14.61
CA PRO A 113 -12.52 4.98 14.35
C PRO A 113 -11.35 5.45 15.23
N GLY A 114 -11.26 4.97 16.48
CA GLY A 114 -10.16 5.30 17.39
C GLY A 114 -8.80 4.81 16.91
N ASP A 115 -8.74 3.67 16.23
CA ASP A 115 -7.49 3.12 15.67
C ASP A 115 -6.98 4.03 14.54
N LEU A 116 -7.89 4.46 13.66
CA LEU A 116 -7.59 5.41 12.59
C LEU A 116 -7.17 6.77 13.16
N ALA A 117 -7.91 7.28 14.14
CA ALA A 117 -7.60 8.55 14.79
C ALA A 117 -6.20 8.55 15.43
N GLY A 118 -5.85 7.46 16.11
CA GLY A 118 -4.52 7.28 16.71
C GLY A 118 -3.39 7.31 15.68
N LEU A 119 -3.62 6.76 14.48
CA LEU A 119 -2.63 6.85 13.40
C LEU A 119 -2.53 8.27 12.83
N LEU A 120 -3.67 8.90 12.53
CA LEU A 120 -3.74 10.20 11.88
C LEU A 120 -3.18 11.33 12.76
N THR A 121 -3.45 11.32 14.07
CA THR A 121 -2.95 12.33 15.01
C THR A 121 -1.45 12.25 15.26
N ASN A 122 -0.82 11.12 14.94
CA ASN A 122 0.62 10.92 15.05
C ASN A 122 1.39 11.15 13.73
N LEU A 123 0.73 11.66 12.68
CA LEU A 123 1.39 12.05 11.44
C LEU A 123 1.98 13.44 11.58
N GLU A 124 3.19 13.61 11.09
CA GLU A 124 3.80 14.92 10.90
C GLU A 124 3.32 15.54 9.58
N GLU A 125 3.68 16.79 9.35
CA GLU A 125 3.31 17.50 8.14
C GLU A 125 3.89 16.81 6.90
N ARG A 126 3.03 16.56 5.90
CA ARG A 126 3.35 15.87 4.63
C ARG A 126 3.63 14.36 4.75
N ASP A 127 3.58 13.78 5.95
CA ASP A 127 3.78 12.35 6.13
C ASP A 127 2.85 11.49 5.28
N VAL A 128 3.28 10.28 5.02
CA VAL A 128 2.50 9.27 4.29
C VAL A 128 1.81 8.32 5.25
N LEU A 129 0.50 8.15 5.11
CA LEU A 129 -0.24 7.02 5.68
C LEU A 129 -0.48 5.99 4.57
N PHE A 130 0.10 4.82 4.70
CA PHE A 130 -0.16 3.70 3.79
C PHE A 130 -1.15 2.72 4.41
N ILE A 131 -2.24 2.42 3.67
CA ILE A 131 -3.25 1.42 4.08
C ILE A 131 -3.30 0.32 3.00
N ASP A 132 -2.82 -0.86 3.36
CA ASP A 132 -2.97 -2.03 2.48
C ASP A 132 -4.37 -2.63 2.60
N GLU A 133 -4.83 -3.26 1.53
CA GLU A 133 -6.19 -3.83 1.40
C GLU A 133 -7.27 -2.84 1.87
N ILE A 134 -7.16 -1.58 1.46
CA ILE A 134 -8.04 -0.48 1.88
C ILE A 134 -9.53 -0.77 1.62
N HIS A 135 -9.87 -1.64 0.67
CA HIS A 135 -11.24 -2.09 0.40
C HIS A 135 -11.86 -2.92 1.54
N ARG A 136 -11.07 -3.27 2.56
CA ARG A 136 -11.51 -4.03 3.73
C ARG A 136 -11.79 -3.15 4.96
N LEU A 137 -11.69 -1.85 4.82
CA LEU A 137 -12.11 -0.92 5.87
C LEU A 137 -13.60 -1.10 6.18
N SER A 138 -13.98 -0.98 7.46
CA SER A 138 -15.38 -0.94 7.83
C SER A 138 -16.02 0.36 7.33
N PRO A 139 -17.33 0.39 6.97
CA PRO A 139 -17.99 1.60 6.50
C PRO A 139 -17.85 2.78 7.48
N ILE A 140 -17.85 2.49 8.77
CA ILE A 140 -17.70 3.54 9.79
C ILE A 140 -16.31 4.17 9.72
N VAL A 141 -15.25 3.37 9.64
CA VAL A 141 -13.87 3.88 9.51
C VAL A 141 -13.69 4.62 8.20
N GLU A 142 -14.31 4.14 7.13
CA GLU A 142 -14.28 4.78 5.82
C GLU A 142 -14.86 6.21 5.86
N GLU A 143 -15.96 6.44 6.58
CA GLU A 143 -16.56 7.77 6.76
C GLU A 143 -15.63 8.74 7.50
N TYR A 144 -14.96 8.29 8.53
CA TYR A 144 -13.95 9.11 9.24
C TYR A 144 -12.77 9.45 8.32
N LEU A 145 -12.37 8.51 7.49
CA LEU A 145 -11.28 8.71 6.54
C LEU A 145 -11.64 9.76 5.48
N TYR A 146 -12.92 9.86 5.06
CA TYR A 146 -13.35 10.89 4.12
C TYR A 146 -13.09 12.30 4.63
N SER A 147 -13.49 12.62 5.86
CA SER A 147 -13.26 13.94 6.47
C SER A 147 -11.78 14.22 6.65
N ALA A 148 -11.00 13.20 7.01
CA ALA A 148 -9.56 13.32 7.14
C ALA A 148 -8.86 13.63 5.80
N MET A 149 -9.33 13.04 4.69
CA MET A 149 -8.77 13.27 3.35
C MET A 149 -9.16 14.64 2.76
N GLU A 150 -10.39 15.10 3.01
CA GLU A 150 -10.88 16.35 2.41
C GLU A 150 -10.49 17.59 3.20
N ASP A 151 -10.70 17.54 4.52
CA ASP A 151 -10.62 18.71 5.40
C ASP A 151 -9.45 18.68 6.37
N TYR A 152 -8.66 17.61 6.39
CA TYR A 152 -7.64 17.34 7.41
C TYR A 152 -8.19 17.48 8.83
N LYS A 153 -9.36 16.90 9.06
CA LYS A 153 -10.06 16.91 10.34
C LYS A 153 -10.68 15.56 10.62
N ILE A 154 -10.79 15.23 11.90
CA ILE A 154 -11.48 14.04 12.34
C ILE A 154 -12.36 14.39 13.55
N ASP A 155 -13.64 13.97 13.50
CA ASP A 155 -14.57 14.17 14.61
C ASP A 155 -14.67 12.87 15.42
N ILE A 156 -14.21 12.90 16.67
CA ILE A 156 -14.23 11.73 17.56
C ILE A 156 -15.37 11.86 18.56
N MET A 157 -16.22 10.84 18.64
CA MET A 157 -17.24 10.74 19.66
C MET A 157 -16.60 10.25 20.97
N ILE A 158 -16.65 11.08 22.03
CA ILE A 158 -16.07 10.75 23.35
C ILE A 158 -17.05 9.92 24.18
N GLU A 159 -18.34 10.21 24.07
CA GLU A 159 -19.39 9.53 24.82
C GLU A 159 -20.51 9.07 23.89
N SER A 160 -21.16 7.96 24.25
CA SER A 160 -22.35 7.47 23.57
C SER A 160 -23.59 7.73 24.43
N GLY A 161 -24.72 8.07 23.80
CA GLY A 161 -25.98 8.30 24.47
C GLY A 161 -26.46 9.76 24.46
N PRO A 162 -27.41 10.16 25.34
CA PRO A 162 -28.03 11.48 25.33
C PRO A 162 -27.05 12.65 25.56
N ASN A 163 -25.90 12.39 26.15
CA ASN A 163 -24.83 13.36 26.43
C ASN A 163 -23.63 13.21 25.47
N ALA A 164 -23.83 12.56 24.33
CA ALA A 164 -22.77 12.38 23.34
C ALA A 164 -22.12 13.72 22.97
N ARG A 165 -20.81 13.78 23.08
CA ARG A 165 -19.98 14.92 22.67
C ARG A 165 -19.02 14.47 21.60
N SER A 166 -18.93 15.25 20.53
CA SER A 166 -17.88 15.10 19.54
C SER A 166 -16.78 16.13 19.80
N VAL A 167 -15.53 15.70 19.59
CA VAL A 167 -14.37 16.58 19.57
C VAL A 167 -13.78 16.51 18.19
N GLN A 168 -13.69 17.68 17.54
CA GLN A 168 -13.01 17.82 16.27
C GLN A 168 -11.52 18.02 16.50
N ILE A 169 -10.70 17.19 15.88
CA ILE A 169 -9.24 17.25 15.91
C ILE A 169 -8.76 17.69 14.54
N ASN A 170 -7.96 18.74 14.48
CA ASN A 170 -7.25 19.13 13.26
C ASN A 170 -6.05 18.21 13.07
N LEU A 171 -5.83 17.78 11.84
CA LEU A 171 -4.72 16.93 11.41
C LEU A 171 -3.71 17.75 10.61
N ASN A 172 -2.47 17.36 10.66
CA ASN A 172 -1.48 17.88 9.73
C ASN A 172 -1.83 17.42 8.30
N PRO A 173 -1.58 18.24 7.26
CA PRO A 173 -1.70 17.81 5.88
C PRO A 173 -0.83 16.56 5.64
N PHE A 174 -1.44 15.49 5.13
CA PHE A 174 -0.79 14.21 4.91
C PHE A 174 -1.18 13.62 3.55
N THR A 175 -0.42 12.64 3.11
CA THR A 175 -0.74 11.86 1.91
C THR A 175 -1.27 10.49 2.30
N LEU A 176 -2.50 10.16 1.90
CA LEU A 176 -2.99 8.78 1.98
C LEU A 176 -2.55 8.01 0.74
N ILE A 177 -1.89 6.88 0.94
CA ILE A 177 -1.64 5.89 -0.12
C ILE A 177 -2.46 4.65 0.20
N GLY A 178 -3.50 4.41 -0.59
CA GLY A 178 -4.31 3.19 -0.52
C GLY A 178 -3.79 2.11 -1.46
N ALA A 179 -3.73 0.87 -1.00
CA ALA A 179 -3.46 -0.28 -1.86
C ALA A 179 -4.63 -1.25 -1.85
N THR A 180 -4.95 -1.82 -3.00
CA THR A 180 -6.01 -2.82 -3.11
C THR A 180 -5.78 -3.81 -4.24
N THR A 181 -6.13 -5.05 -4.00
CA THR A 181 -6.21 -6.08 -5.04
C THR A 181 -7.58 -6.07 -5.75
N ARG A 182 -8.58 -5.40 -5.17
CA ARG A 182 -9.99 -5.42 -5.62
C ARG A 182 -10.58 -4.01 -5.70
N SER A 183 -10.12 -3.23 -6.67
CA SER A 183 -10.59 -1.84 -6.84
C SER A 183 -12.11 -1.69 -7.02
N GLY A 184 -12.78 -2.72 -7.55
CA GLY A 184 -14.24 -2.75 -7.69
C GLY A 184 -15.01 -2.81 -6.37
N LEU A 185 -14.37 -3.18 -5.26
CA LEU A 185 -14.97 -3.21 -3.92
C LEU A 185 -14.88 -1.86 -3.19
N LEU A 186 -14.06 -0.92 -3.68
CA LEU A 186 -14.02 0.42 -3.13
C LEU A 186 -15.31 1.17 -3.46
N THR A 187 -15.84 1.89 -2.49
CA THR A 187 -16.99 2.75 -2.69
C THR A 187 -16.69 3.88 -3.69
N ALA A 188 -17.70 4.38 -4.38
CA ALA A 188 -17.52 5.48 -5.32
C ALA A 188 -17.00 6.77 -4.61
N PRO A 189 -17.51 7.13 -3.41
CA PRO A 189 -16.98 8.26 -2.66
C PRO A 189 -15.47 8.11 -2.32
N MET A 190 -15.05 6.93 -1.90
CA MET A 190 -13.62 6.68 -1.60
C MET A 190 -12.75 6.86 -2.85
N ARG A 191 -13.16 6.27 -3.96
CA ARG A 191 -12.39 6.39 -5.22
C ARG A 191 -12.26 7.83 -5.70
N ALA A 192 -13.31 8.63 -5.55
CA ALA A 192 -13.31 10.04 -5.99
C ALA A 192 -12.31 10.93 -5.22
N ARG A 193 -11.89 10.49 -4.03
CA ARG A 193 -10.95 11.23 -3.18
C ARG A 193 -9.47 10.99 -3.51
N PHE A 194 -9.19 9.97 -4.31
CA PHE A 194 -7.83 9.74 -4.80
C PHE A 194 -7.57 10.57 -6.05
N GLY A 195 -6.69 11.59 -5.92
CA GLY A 195 -6.26 12.42 -7.05
C GLY A 195 -5.36 11.65 -8.03
N ILE A 196 -4.60 10.68 -7.52
CA ILE A 196 -3.71 9.83 -8.31
C ILE A 196 -4.19 8.39 -8.22
N THR A 197 -4.44 7.76 -9.37
CA THR A 197 -4.82 6.33 -9.42
C THR A 197 -3.92 5.61 -10.40
N SER A 198 -3.22 4.58 -9.93
CA SER A 198 -2.29 3.79 -10.74
C SER A 198 -2.64 2.30 -10.70
N ARG A 199 -2.82 1.73 -11.89
CA ARG A 199 -3.05 0.29 -12.04
C ARG A 199 -1.73 -0.41 -12.31
N LEU A 200 -1.31 -1.28 -11.39
CA LEU A 200 -0.13 -2.11 -11.58
C LEU A 200 -0.47 -3.32 -12.47
N GLU A 201 0.43 -3.61 -13.40
CA GLU A 201 0.29 -4.70 -14.36
C GLU A 201 1.31 -5.81 -14.08
N TYR A 202 1.03 -7.01 -14.60
CA TYR A 202 1.96 -8.12 -14.46
C TYR A 202 3.30 -7.81 -15.14
N TYR A 203 4.38 -8.23 -14.49
CA TYR A 203 5.72 -8.10 -15.02
C TYR A 203 5.95 -9.03 -16.22
N THR A 204 6.71 -8.56 -17.19
CA THR A 204 7.23 -9.40 -18.27
C THR A 204 8.32 -10.33 -17.75
N LYS A 205 8.68 -11.35 -18.52
CA LYS A 205 9.74 -12.29 -18.15
C LYS A 205 11.09 -11.59 -17.99
N GLU A 206 11.36 -10.60 -18.83
CA GLU A 206 12.58 -9.81 -18.84
C GLU A 206 12.71 -9.00 -17.55
N VAL A 207 11.63 -8.31 -17.16
CA VAL A 207 11.54 -7.55 -15.90
C VAL A 207 11.70 -8.47 -14.69
N LEU A 208 11.01 -9.62 -14.66
CA LEU A 208 11.17 -10.61 -13.59
C LEU A 208 12.59 -11.11 -13.46
N SER A 209 13.26 -11.39 -14.61
CA SER A 209 14.67 -11.80 -14.61
C SER A 209 15.59 -10.74 -14.00
N THR A 210 15.33 -9.47 -14.27
CA THR A 210 16.10 -8.35 -13.69
C THR A 210 15.87 -8.23 -12.19
N ILE A 211 14.62 -8.36 -11.74
CA ILE A 211 14.27 -8.33 -10.31
C ILE A 211 14.99 -9.47 -9.57
N ILE A 212 14.93 -10.69 -10.09
CA ILE A 212 15.58 -11.88 -9.49
C ILE A 212 17.10 -11.68 -9.41
N LYS A 213 17.74 -11.23 -10.49
CA LYS A 213 19.19 -10.98 -10.50
C LYS A 213 19.58 -9.98 -9.43
N ARG A 214 18.90 -8.84 -9.36
CA ARG A 214 19.15 -7.82 -8.34
C ARG A 214 19.01 -8.40 -6.93
N SER A 215 17.96 -9.19 -6.67
CA SER A 215 17.75 -9.78 -5.34
C SER A 215 18.76 -10.88 -5.00
N ALA A 216 19.42 -11.48 -5.99
CA ALA A 216 20.47 -12.49 -5.80
C ALA A 216 21.84 -11.87 -5.57
N ASP A 217 22.04 -10.60 -5.91
CA ASP A 217 23.29 -9.86 -5.75
C ASP A 217 23.41 -9.14 -4.38
N ILE A 218 22.34 -9.17 -3.58
CA ILE A 218 22.27 -8.63 -2.20
C ILE A 218 22.56 -9.74 -1.18
#